data_7cf2b00247fdbf6143a8a06568aa00b1
#
_entry.id   7cf2b00247fdbf6143a8a06568aa00b1
#
_cell.length_a   1.000
_cell.length_b   1.000
_cell.length_c   1.000
_cell.angle_alpha   90.00
_cell.angle_beta   90.00
_cell.angle_gamma   90.00
#
_symmetry.space_group_name_H-M   'P 1'
#
loop_
_entity.id
_entity.type
_entity.pdbx_description
1 polymer ?
#
loop_
_entity_poly.entity_id
_entity_poly.type
_entity_poly.pdbx_seq_one_letter_code
_entity_poly.pdbx_strand_id
1 'polypeptide(L)' 'KAMAVIYATLIVKGKKTINDVPPVIREQVKQILIDLDLPELAE' A
#
# COMPACT_ATOMS: atom_id res chain seq x y z
N LYS A 1 1.88 -8.85 -13.18
CA LYS A 1 2.73 -8.31 -12.12
C LYS A 1 1.89 -7.81 -10.97
N ALA A 2 2.47 -7.85 -9.80
CA ALA A 2 1.74 -7.51 -8.58
C ALA A 2 1.93 -6.02 -8.28
N MET A 3 1.17 -5.19 -8.97
CA MET A 3 1.25 -3.73 -8.78
C MET A 3 0.96 -3.34 -7.34
N ALA A 4 0.03 -4.03 -6.69
CA ALA A 4 -0.28 -3.72 -5.29
C ALA A 4 0.93 -3.92 -4.39
N VAL A 5 1.71 -4.97 -4.64
CA VAL A 5 2.92 -5.24 -3.85
C VAL A 5 3.96 -4.13 -4.06
N ILE A 6 4.09 -3.67 -5.30
CA ILE A 6 5.04 -2.60 -5.62
C ILE A 6 4.66 -1.33 -4.86
N TYR A 7 3.38 -0.96 -4.90
CA TYR A 7 2.92 0.22 -4.18
C TYR A 7 3.11 0.07 -2.67
N ALA A 8 2.79 -1.10 -2.13
CA ALA A 8 2.97 -1.33 -0.69
C ALA A 8 4.44 -1.15 -0.31
N THR A 9 5.34 -1.67 -1.13
CA THR A 9 6.77 -1.52 -0.88
C THR A 9 7.19 -0.05 -0.86
N LEU A 10 6.70 0.74 -1.82
CA LEU A 10 7.01 2.16 -1.88
C LEU A 10 6.47 2.91 -0.67
N ILE A 11 5.29 2.52 -0.19
CA ILE A 11 4.71 3.14 1.00
C ILE A 11 5.54 2.82 2.23
N VAL A 12 5.97 1.57 2.37
CA VAL A 12 6.81 1.17 3.50
C VAL A 12 8.11 1.97 3.51
N LYS A 13 8.65 2.24 2.33
CA LYS A 13 9.91 3.00 2.22
C LYS A 13 9.70 4.51 2.36
N GLY A 14 8.46 4.95 2.49
CA GLY A 14 8.16 6.37 2.63
C GLY A 14 8.23 7.16 1.34
N LYS A 15 8.24 6.49 0.20
CA LYS A 15 8.33 7.14 -1.10
C LYS A 15 6.97 7.52 -1.67
N LYS A 16 5.91 6.88 -1.20
CA LYS A 16 4.54 7.18 -1.60
C LYS A 16 3.62 7.02 -0.41
N THR A 17 2.38 7.51 -0.55
CA THR A 17 1.35 7.35 0.47
C THR A 17 0.19 6.57 -0.12
N ILE A 18 -0.74 6.15 0.74
CA ILE A 18 -1.91 5.40 0.30
C ILE A 18 -2.74 6.21 -0.70
N ASN A 19 -2.73 7.53 -0.58
CA ASN A 19 -3.49 8.39 -1.49
C ASN A 19 -2.89 8.44 -2.89
N ASP A 20 -1.64 8.03 -3.04
CA ASP A 20 -0.98 7.97 -4.34
C ASP A 20 -1.35 6.69 -5.11
N VAL A 21 -1.99 5.74 -4.45
CA VAL A 21 -2.36 4.46 -5.05
C VAL A 21 -3.64 4.62 -5.87
N PRO A 22 -3.67 4.11 -7.12
CA PRO A 22 -4.91 4.15 -7.89
C PRO A 22 -6.06 3.49 -7.14
N PRO A 23 -7.27 4.08 -7.22
CA PRO A 23 -8.40 3.55 -6.45
C PRO A 23 -8.71 2.09 -6.72
N VAL A 24 -8.45 1.60 -7.94
CA VAL A 24 -8.76 0.23 -8.33
C VAL A 24 -8.00 -0.81 -7.51
N ILE A 25 -6.81 -0.46 -7.03
CA ILE A 25 -5.99 -1.41 -6.28
C ILE A 25 -5.72 -0.93 -4.85
N ARG A 26 -6.33 0.16 -4.45
CA ARG A 26 -6.08 0.74 -3.13
C ARG A 26 -6.41 -0.23 -1.99
N GLU A 27 -7.53 -0.94 -2.12
CA GLU A 27 -7.91 -1.91 -1.09
C GLU A 27 -6.91 -3.05 -0.98
N GLN A 28 -6.39 -3.51 -2.11
CA GLN A 28 -5.37 -4.55 -2.10
C GLN A 28 -4.10 -4.08 -1.42
N VAL A 29 -3.70 -2.84 -1.68
CA VAL A 29 -2.51 -2.27 -1.06
C VAL A 29 -2.72 -2.13 0.44
N LYS A 30 -3.88 -1.65 0.86
CA LYS A 30 -4.21 -1.53 2.28
C LYS A 30 -4.11 -2.88 2.98
N GLN A 31 -4.64 -3.92 2.34
CA GLN A 31 -4.61 -5.25 2.95
C GLN A 31 -3.18 -5.75 3.11
N ILE A 32 -2.33 -5.49 2.13
CA ILE A 32 -0.92 -5.88 2.23
C ILE A 32 -0.26 -5.17 3.42
N LEU A 33 -0.53 -3.88 3.59
CA LEU A 33 0.05 -3.13 4.70
C LEU A 33 -0.44 -3.66 6.04
N ILE A 34 -1.72 -4.00 6.12
CA ILE A 34 -2.29 -4.57 7.35
C ILE A 34 -1.62 -5.91 7.65
N ASP A 35 -1.44 -6.74 6.61
CA ASP A 35 -0.82 -8.05 6.78
C ASP A 35 0.64 -7.94 7.22
N LEU A 36 1.28 -6.83 6.88
CA LEU A 36 2.65 -6.55 7.34
C LEU A 36 2.66 -5.91 8.73
N ASP A 37 1.50 -5.82 9.38
CA ASP A 37 1.37 -5.22 10.69
C ASP A 37 1.68 -3.72 10.68
N LEU A 38 1.32 -3.06 9.59
CA LEU A 38 1.52 -1.62 9.40
C LEU A 38 0.20 -0.95 9.03
N PRO A 39 -0.87 -1.14 9.83
CA PRO A 39 -2.17 -0.56 9.49
C PRO A 39 -2.16 0.97 9.45
N GLU A 40 -1.25 1.60 10.18
CA GLU A 40 -1.17 3.06 10.20
C GLU A 40 -0.77 3.61 8.84
N LEU A 41 -0.08 2.82 8.01
CA LEU A 41 0.30 3.26 6.67
C LEU A 41 -0.84 3.10 5.66
N ALA A 42 -1.90 2.42 6.04
CA ALA A 42 -3.06 2.19 5.19
C ALA A 42 -4.13 3.27 5.33
N GLU A 43 -3.89 4.28 6.14
CA GLU A 43 -4.86 5.35 6.39
C GLU A 43 -4.74 6.51 5.43
#